data_cada8e4a365c778334ce79d3bb14fe77
#
_entry.id   cada8e4a365c778334ce79d3bb14fe77
#
_cell.length_a   1.000
_cell.length_b   1.000
_cell.length_c   1.000
_cell.angle_alpha   90.00
_cell.angle_beta   90.00
_cell.angle_gamma   90.00
#
_symmetry.space_group_name_H-M   'P 1'
#
loop_
_entity.id
_entity.type
_entity.pdbx_description
1 polymer ?
#
loop_
_entity_poly.entity_id
_entity_poly.type
_entity_poly.pdbx_seq_one_letter_code
_entity_poly.pdbx_strand_id
1 'polypeptide(L)'
;MTAAVPTGNTYDKYGSANPVVRRLMTRFERDMAELLETAAPASILDVGCGEGVLTEQWARAIEGPVVGIDLEDPKLQEEWQRRSQPNLVFRTGLGDSLPYGEAGFEAVTAMEVLEHVPDPAAVLGEMSRVASRWLLVSVPREPLWRALNMVRGAYLRDLGNTPGHLNHWSKRGFADLVGRYGEIVELCSPPPWTMALVRV
;
A
#
# COMPACT_ATOMS: atom_id res chain seq x y z
N MET A 1 -3.90 25.62 -9.53
CA MET A 1 -2.81 24.68 -9.85
C MET A 1 -3.00 23.51 -8.90
N THR A 2 -3.54 22.42 -9.36
CA THR A 2 -3.61 21.16 -8.60
C THR A 2 -2.17 20.68 -8.40
N ALA A 3 -1.75 20.53 -7.14
CA ALA A 3 -0.48 19.89 -6.85
C ALA A 3 -0.50 18.51 -7.49
N ALA A 4 0.57 18.17 -8.24
CA ALA A 4 0.68 16.83 -8.80
C ALA A 4 0.69 15.82 -7.65
N VAL A 5 -0.16 14.81 -7.74
CA VAL A 5 -0.15 13.69 -6.78
C VAL A 5 1.21 12.99 -6.95
N PRO A 6 1.99 12.82 -5.88
CA PRO A 6 3.27 12.13 -6.01
C PRO A 6 3.04 10.69 -6.43
N THR A 7 3.76 10.25 -7.46
CA THR A 7 3.78 8.88 -7.96
C THR A 7 5.08 8.20 -7.53
N GLY A 8 5.02 6.91 -7.20
CA GLY A 8 6.17 6.13 -6.77
C GLY A 8 6.73 6.53 -5.39
N ASN A 9 7.83 5.90 -5.01
CA ASN A 9 8.49 6.17 -3.73
C ASN A 9 9.28 7.48 -3.78
N THR A 10 8.97 8.44 -2.91
CA THR A 10 9.78 9.67 -2.70
C THR A 10 11.16 9.38 -2.08
N TYR A 11 11.34 8.20 -1.49
CA TYR A 11 12.58 7.73 -0.88
C TYR A 11 12.76 6.25 -1.17
N ASP A 12 13.91 5.86 -1.72
CA ASP A 12 14.24 4.46 -1.94
C ASP A 12 14.38 3.72 -0.60
N LYS A 13 13.28 3.14 -0.16
CA LYS A 13 13.20 2.35 1.08
C LYS A 13 13.85 0.98 0.89
N TYR A 14 13.74 0.40 -0.29
CA TYR A 14 14.15 -0.96 -0.60
C TYR A 14 15.66 -1.07 -0.89
N GLY A 15 16.27 -0.06 -1.52
CA GLY A 15 17.71 0.01 -1.79
C GLY A 15 18.55 0.68 -0.69
N SER A 16 17.94 1.08 0.44
CA SER A 16 18.64 1.85 1.48
C SER A 16 19.78 1.06 2.13
N ALA A 17 21.00 1.65 2.16
CA ALA A 17 22.15 1.11 2.88
C ALA A 17 22.08 1.33 4.41
N ASN A 18 21.15 2.15 4.91
CA ASN A 18 21.01 2.44 6.33
C ASN A 18 20.50 1.21 7.10
N PRO A 19 21.25 0.68 8.09
CA PRO A 19 20.87 -0.53 8.81
C PRO A 19 19.57 -0.41 9.60
N VAL A 20 19.23 0.78 10.07
CA VAL A 20 17.95 1.03 10.77
C VAL A 20 16.79 0.94 9.78
N VAL A 21 16.91 1.58 8.60
CA VAL A 21 15.88 1.51 7.54
C VAL A 21 15.70 0.07 7.08
N ARG A 22 16.80 -0.66 6.83
CA ARG A 22 16.74 -2.08 6.45
C ARG A 22 16.01 -2.92 7.48
N ARG A 23 16.31 -2.75 8.79
CA ARG A 23 15.64 -3.50 9.86
C ARG A 23 14.14 -3.21 9.92
N LEU A 24 13.74 -1.94 9.73
CA LEU A 24 12.34 -1.54 9.68
C LEU A 24 11.63 -2.16 8.47
N MET A 25 12.27 -2.12 7.29
CA MET A 25 11.72 -2.73 6.07
C MET A 25 11.61 -4.25 6.19
N THR A 26 12.63 -4.95 6.70
CA THR A 26 12.56 -6.40 6.95
C THR A 26 11.37 -6.77 7.85
N ARG A 27 11.09 -5.94 8.86
CA ARG A 27 9.93 -6.18 9.73
C ARG A 27 8.62 -5.92 9.01
N PHE A 28 8.54 -4.85 8.22
CA PHE A 28 7.38 -4.54 7.37
C PHE A 28 7.08 -5.71 6.42
N GLU A 29 8.11 -6.16 5.68
CA GLU A 29 7.98 -7.25 4.71
C GLU A 29 7.58 -8.58 5.37
N ARG A 30 8.13 -8.88 6.55
CA ARG A 30 7.76 -10.07 7.30
C ARG A 30 6.30 -10.03 7.75
N ASP A 31 5.88 -8.95 8.42
CA ASP A 31 4.52 -8.82 8.94
C ASP A 31 3.51 -8.82 7.75
N MET A 32 3.86 -8.22 6.61
CA MET A 32 3.08 -8.28 5.38
C MET A 32 2.97 -9.70 4.82
N ALA A 33 4.08 -10.46 4.81
CA ALA A 33 4.08 -11.84 4.33
C ALA A 33 3.20 -12.75 5.23
N GLU A 34 3.25 -12.56 6.56
CA GLU A 34 2.39 -13.28 7.52
C GLU A 34 0.90 -12.99 7.25
N LEU A 35 0.53 -11.73 6.96
CA LEU A 35 -0.84 -11.37 6.57
C LEU A 35 -1.25 -12.01 5.23
N LEU A 36 -0.34 -12.06 4.26
CA LEU A 36 -0.58 -12.71 2.98
C LEU A 36 -0.76 -14.22 3.12
N GLU A 37 0.06 -14.87 3.96
CA GLU A 37 -0.08 -16.30 4.28
C GLU A 37 -1.43 -16.58 4.97
N THR A 38 -1.86 -15.72 5.89
CA THR A 38 -3.19 -15.83 6.53
C THR A 38 -4.33 -15.68 5.53
N ALA A 39 -4.21 -14.74 4.60
CA ALA A 39 -5.20 -14.50 3.54
C ALA A 39 -5.22 -15.63 2.50
N ALA A 40 -4.05 -16.19 2.16
CA ALA A 40 -3.81 -17.22 1.13
C ALA A 40 -4.64 -16.99 -0.15
N PRO A 41 -4.59 -15.80 -0.79
CA PRO A 41 -5.47 -15.46 -1.89
C PRO A 41 -5.05 -16.16 -3.18
N ALA A 42 -6.04 -16.55 -3.99
CA ALA A 42 -5.81 -17.09 -5.32
C ALA A 42 -5.57 -16.00 -6.39
N SER A 43 -5.90 -14.73 -6.10
CA SER A 43 -5.65 -13.60 -7.01
C SER A 43 -5.49 -12.30 -6.23
N ILE A 44 -4.65 -11.38 -6.74
CA ILE A 44 -4.35 -10.10 -6.08
C ILE A 44 -4.48 -8.94 -7.07
N LEU A 45 -5.17 -7.88 -6.64
CA LEU A 45 -5.09 -6.55 -7.24
C LEU A 45 -4.34 -5.62 -6.27
N ASP A 46 -3.24 -5.04 -6.73
CA ASP A 46 -2.41 -4.10 -5.98
C ASP A 46 -2.69 -2.67 -6.44
N VAL A 47 -3.41 -1.91 -5.62
CA VAL A 47 -3.80 -0.53 -5.90
C VAL A 47 -2.73 0.42 -5.38
N GLY A 48 -2.22 1.29 -6.25
CA GLY A 48 -1.09 2.16 -5.96
C GLY A 48 0.22 1.39 -5.89
N CYS A 49 0.45 0.52 -6.89
CA CYS A 49 1.57 -0.43 -6.91
C CYS A 49 2.96 0.24 -7.05
N GLY A 50 3.03 1.54 -7.36
CA GLY A 50 4.27 2.26 -7.55
C GLY A 50 5.18 1.60 -8.57
N GLU A 51 6.45 1.42 -8.23
CA GLU A 51 7.45 0.75 -9.08
C GLU A 51 7.21 -0.76 -9.23
N GLY A 52 6.18 -1.32 -8.56
CA GLY A 52 5.77 -2.72 -8.67
C GLY A 52 6.66 -3.71 -7.90
N VAL A 53 7.47 -3.24 -6.93
CA VAL A 53 8.37 -4.12 -6.16
C VAL A 53 7.59 -5.15 -5.35
N LEU A 54 6.59 -4.70 -4.58
CA LEU A 54 5.72 -5.59 -3.79
C LEU A 54 4.83 -6.45 -4.68
N THR A 55 4.28 -5.86 -5.74
CA THR A 55 3.45 -6.56 -6.71
C THR A 55 4.17 -7.75 -7.33
N GLU A 56 5.45 -7.58 -7.68
CA GLU A 56 6.28 -8.67 -8.19
C GLU A 56 6.59 -9.73 -7.12
N GLN A 57 6.79 -9.33 -5.85
CA GLN A 57 6.96 -10.28 -4.75
C GLN A 57 5.69 -11.13 -4.56
N TRP A 58 4.51 -10.53 -4.64
CA TRP A 58 3.26 -11.28 -4.56
C TRP A 58 3.06 -12.22 -5.74
N ALA A 59 3.43 -11.79 -6.95
CA ALA A 59 3.37 -12.66 -8.13
C ALA A 59 4.29 -13.89 -8.02
N ARG A 60 5.36 -13.80 -7.24
CA ARG A 60 6.21 -14.95 -6.91
C ARG A 60 5.65 -15.81 -5.78
N ALA A 61 4.81 -15.24 -4.92
CA ALA A 61 4.25 -15.92 -3.75
C ALA A 61 2.99 -16.74 -4.04
N ILE A 62 2.24 -16.39 -5.10
CA ILE A 62 1.01 -17.09 -5.50
C ILE A 62 1.10 -17.55 -6.97
N GLU A 63 0.35 -18.61 -7.30
CA GLU A 63 0.29 -19.10 -8.69
C GLU A 63 -0.71 -18.32 -9.56
N GLY A 64 -1.73 -17.74 -8.94
CA GLY A 64 -2.81 -17.05 -9.63
C GLY A 64 -2.44 -15.63 -10.09
N PRO A 65 -3.36 -14.94 -10.78
CA PRO A 65 -3.09 -13.65 -11.37
C PRO A 65 -2.83 -12.56 -10.33
N VAL A 66 -1.82 -11.74 -10.59
CA VAL A 66 -1.49 -10.53 -9.83
C VAL A 66 -1.48 -9.35 -10.78
N VAL A 67 -2.24 -8.34 -10.43
CA VAL A 67 -2.34 -7.10 -11.22
C VAL A 67 -1.92 -5.92 -10.36
N GLY A 68 -0.96 -5.14 -10.82
CA GLY A 68 -0.63 -3.83 -10.26
C GLY A 68 -1.35 -2.72 -11.02
N ILE A 69 -1.92 -1.76 -10.30
CA ILE A 69 -2.54 -0.56 -10.89
C ILE A 69 -2.01 0.69 -10.19
N ASP A 70 -1.61 1.70 -10.99
CA ASP A 70 -1.17 3.01 -10.50
C ASP A 70 -1.52 4.11 -11.50
N LEU A 71 -1.26 5.35 -11.12
CA LEU A 71 -1.44 6.51 -12.00
C LEU A 71 -0.54 6.42 -13.24
N GLU A 72 -0.93 7.12 -14.29
CA GLU A 72 -0.11 7.22 -15.48
C GLU A 72 1.17 8.03 -15.19
N ASP A 73 2.31 7.33 -15.16
CA ASP A 73 3.64 7.92 -15.03
C ASP A 73 4.64 7.11 -15.88
N PRO A 74 5.32 7.76 -16.86
CA PRO A 74 6.30 7.09 -17.72
C PRO A 74 7.44 6.40 -16.92
N LYS A 75 7.84 6.96 -15.76
CA LYS A 75 8.89 6.36 -14.92
C LYS A 75 8.43 5.05 -14.29
N LEU A 76 7.17 4.99 -13.84
CA LEU A 76 6.61 3.74 -13.32
C LEU A 76 6.51 2.69 -14.42
N GLN A 77 6.09 3.10 -15.62
CA GLN A 77 5.99 2.18 -16.77
C GLN A 77 7.36 1.61 -17.17
N GLU A 78 8.43 2.40 -17.10
CA GLU A 78 9.81 1.90 -17.30
C GLU A 78 10.21 0.87 -16.24
N GLU A 79 9.85 1.09 -14.96
CA GLU A 79 10.11 0.14 -13.89
C GLU A 79 9.31 -1.16 -14.06
N TRP A 80 8.04 -1.06 -14.50
CA TRP A 80 7.20 -2.24 -14.77
C TRP A 80 7.77 -3.13 -15.88
N GLN A 81 8.38 -2.54 -16.93
CA GLN A 81 9.02 -3.28 -18.01
C GLN A 81 10.21 -4.14 -17.54
N ARG A 82 10.82 -3.78 -16.41
CA ARG A 82 11.93 -4.53 -15.82
C ARG A 82 11.46 -5.73 -14.98
N ARG A 83 10.14 -5.83 -14.72
CA ARG A 83 9.55 -6.88 -13.90
C ARG A 83 8.84 -7.89 -14.79
N SER A 84 9.17 -9.15 -14.62
CA SER A 84 8.62 -10.21 -15.45
C SER A 84 8.30 -11.44 -14.62
N GLN A 85 7.00 -11.70 -14.45
CA GLN A 85 6.48 -12.95 -13.91
C GLN A 85 5.34 -13.42 -14.82
N PRO A 86 5.14 -14.73 -15.02
CA PRO A 86 4.13 -15.24 -15.93
C PRO A 86 2.70 -14.82 -15.58
N ASN A 87 2.43 -14.56 -14.29
CA ASN A 87 1.13 -14.22 -13.73
C ASN A 87 0.99 -12.73 -13.35
N LEU A 88 1.96 -11.86 -13.75
CA LEU A 88 2.02 -10.46 -13.39
C LEU A 88 1.64 -9.55 -14.55
N VAL A 89 0.72 -8.61 -14.28
CA VAL A 89 0.34 -7.57 -15.24
C VAL A 89 0.28 -6.21 -14.54
N PHE A 90 0.80 -5.15 -15.19
CA PHE A 90 0.64 -3.77 -14.73
C PHE A 90 -0.32 -3.00 -15.63
N ARG A 91 -1.08 -2.08 -15.02
CA ARG A 91 -2.03 -1.20 -15.71
C ARG A 91 -2.01 0.19 -15.11
N THR A 92 -2.41 1.17 -15.90
CA THR A 92 -2.69 2.53 -15.43
C THR A 92 -4.17 2.66 -15.05
N GLY A 93 -4.45 3.40 -13.96
CA GLY A 93 -5.81 3.66 -13.51
C GLY A 93 -5.89 4.41 -12.19
N LEU A 94 -7.10 4.68 -11.72
CA LEU A 94 -7.39 5.39 -10.49
C LEU A 94 -7.89 4.42 -9.43
N GLY A 95 -7.43 4.60 -8.18
CA GLY A 95 -7.85 3.75 -7.05
C GLY A 95 -9.31 3.96 -6.62
N ASP A 96 -9.88 5.13 -6.90
CA ASP A 96 -11.28 5.48 -6.62
C ASP A 96 -12.25 5.13 -7.76
N SER A 97 -11.74 4.53 -8.85
CA SER A 97 -12.53 4.10 -10.01
C SER A 97 -11.83 2.91 -10.69
N LEU A 98 -11.89 1.76 -10.05
CA LEU A 98 -11.19 0.55 -10.52
C LEU A 98 -11.92 -0.08 -11.72
N PRO A 99 -11.20 -0.38 -12.85
CA PRO A 99 -11.81 -0.89 -14.08
C PRO A 99 -12.10 -2.40 -13.99
N TYR A 100 -12.59 -2.87 -12.85
CA TYR A 100 -12.90 -4.28 -12.58
C TYR A 100 -14.31 -4.43 -12.03
N GLY A 101 -14.94 -5.57 -12.31
CA GLY A 101 -16.25 -5.92 -11.77
C GLY A 101 -16.21 -6.21 -10.26
N GLU A 102 -17.40 -6.30 -9.65
CA GLU A 102 -17.55 -6.73 -8.25
C GLU A 102 -16.92 -8.11 -8.03
N ALA A 103 -16.27 -8.29 -6.89
CA ALA A 103 -15.62 -9.54 -6.48
C ALA A 103 -14.64 -10.12 -7.53
N GLY A 104 -13.96 -9.25 -8.28
CA GLY A 104 -13.07 -9.63 -9.38
C GLY A 104 -11.72 -10.23 -8.94
N PHE A 105 -11.30 -9.97 -7.70
CA PHE A 105 -10.06 -10.50 -7.11
C PHE A 105 -10.33 -11.03 -5.70
N GLU A 106 -9.61 -12.08 -5.29
CA GLU A 106 -9.77 -12.61 -3.93
C GLU A 106 -9.18 -11.67 -2.88
N ALA A 107 -8.07 -11.03 -3.18
CA ALA A 107 -7.51 -9.96 -2.36
C ALA A 107 -7.28 -8.67 -3.15
N VAL A 108 -7.55 -7.53 -2.52
CA VAL A 108 -7.18 -6.21 -3.03
C VAL A 108 -6.30 -5.53 -1.98
N THR A 109 -5.14 -5.03 -2.43
CA THR A 109 -4.13 -4.46 -1.55
C THR A 109 -3.92 -2.98 -1.85
N ALA A 110 -3.53 -2.20 -0.81
CA ALA A 110 -3.05 -0.83 -0.95
C ALA A 110 -2.01 -0.56 0.15
N MET A 111 -0.73 -0.56 -0.24
CA MET A 111 0.38 -0.43 0.70
C MET A 111 0.97 0.97 0.61
N GLU A 112 0.77 1.78 1.68
CA GLU A 112 1.24 3.18 1.74
C GLU A 112 0.63 4.07 0.64
N VAL A 113 -0.66 3.97 0.43
CA VAL A 113 -1.43 4.67 -0.61
C VAL A 113 -2.44 5.65 -0.01
N LEU A 114 -3.18 5.22 1.01
CA LEU A 114 -4.34 5.96 1.53
C LEU A 114 -3.97 7.35 2.09
N GLU A 115 -2.74 7.53 2.56
CA GLU A 115 -2.23 8.82 3.03
C GLU A 115 -2.06 9.85 1.91
N HIS A 116 -1.98 9.41 0.65
CA HIS A 116 -1.72 10.26 -0.51
C HIS A 116 -3.00 10.63 -1.28
N VAL A 117 -4.10 9.91 -1.09
CA VAL A 117 -5.32 10.12 -1.85
C VAL A 117 -6.24 11.18 -1.23
N PRO A 118 -6.93 12.00 -2.03
CA PRO A 118 -7.84 13.02 -1.50
C PRO A 118 -9.04 12.42 -0.73
N ASP A 119 -9.56 11.27 -1.20
CA ASP A 119 -10.68 10.56 -0.58
C ASP A 119 -10.36 9.08 -0.33
N PRO A 120 -9.77 8.75 0.84
CA PRO A 120 -9.49 7.36 1.20
C PRO A 120 -10.74 6.47 1.30
N ALA A 121 -11.91 7.08 1.59
CA ALA A 121 -13.15 6.32 1.69
C ALA A 121 -13.65 5.85 0.32
N ALA A 122 -13.52 6.69 -0.72
CA ALA A 122 -13.83 6.30 -2.09
C ALA A 122 -12.91 5.16 -2.57
N VAL A 123 -11.59 5.26 -2.31
CA VAL A 123 -10.64 4.20 -2.66
C VAL A 123 -10.96 2.89 -1.95
N LEU A 124 -11.18 2.92 -0.63
CA LEU A 124 -11.54 1.72 0.13
C LEU A 124 -12.89 1.14 -0.29
N GLY A 125 -13.86 1.98 -0.70
CA GLY A 125 -15.13 1.55 -1.26
C GLY A 125 -14.97 0.76 -2.56
N GLU A 126 -14.14 1.25 -3.49
CA GLU A 126 -13.83 0.56 -4.74
C GLU A 126 -13.03 -0.72 -4.49
N MET A 127 -12.03 -0.67 -3.60
CA MET A 127 -11.29 -1.87 -3.21
C MET A 127 -12.22 -2.95 -2.62
N SER A 128 -13.13 -2.56 -1.72
CA SER A 128 -14.11 -3.49 -1.13
C SER A 128 -15.10 -4.04 -2.16
N ARG A 129 -15.51 -3.24 -3.14
CA ARG A 129 -16.37 -3.69 -4.24
C ARG A 129 -15.69 -4.74 -5.12
N VAL A 130 -14.41 -4.54 -5.41
CA VAL A 130 -13.63 -5.42 -6.30
C VAL A 130 -13.10 -6.66 -5.57
N ALA A 131 -12.91 -6.60 -4.26
CA ALA A 131 -12.49 -7.73 -3.45
C ALA A 131 -13.64 -8.73 -3.24
N SER A 132 -13.35 -10.03 -3.37
CA SER A 132 -14.31 -11.09 -3.01
C SER A 132 -14.12 -11.60 -1.59
N ARG A 133 -12.97 -11.29 -0.94
CA ARG A 133 -12.70 -11.83 0.40
C ARG A 133 -11.81 -10.93 1.27
N TRP A 134 -10.74 -10.33 0.72
CA TRP A 134 -9.72 -9.70 1.53
C TRP A 134 -9.35 -8.29 1.07
N LEU A 135 -9.21 -7.38 2.04
CA LEU A 135 -8.42 -6.16 1.88
C LEU A 135 -7.15 -6.29 2.72
N LEU A 136 -5.99 -5.98 2.13
CA LEU A 136 -4.72 -5.87 2.83
C LEU A 136 -4.20 -4.45 2.64
N VAL A 137 -4.19 -3.65 3.70
CA VAL A 137 -3.89 -2.22 3.64
C VAL A 137 -2.87 -1.80 4.68
N SER A 138 -2.02 -0.82 4.34
CA SER A 138 -1.09 -0.21 5.29
C SER A 138 -1.06 1.30 5.17
N VAL A 139 -0.71 1.94 6.28
CA VAL A 139 -0.48 3.39 6.36
C VAL A 139 0.64 3.70 7.37
N PRO A 140 1.32 4.88 7.23
CA PRO A 140 2.19 5.39 8.27
C PRO A 140 1.41 5.63 9.57
N ARG A 141 1.98 5.20 10.70
CA ARG A 141 1.35 5.37 12.02
C ARG A 141 1.75 6.71 12.65
N GLU A 142 0.78 7.58 12.85
CA GLU A 142 0.98 8.82 13.56
C GLU A 142 0.74 8.70 15.09
N PRO A 143 1.45 9.46 15.93
CA PRO A 143 2.46 10.49 15.59
C PRO A 143 3.88 9.94 15.37
N LEU A 144 4.07 8.61 15.39
CA LEU A 144 5.40 7.99 15.34
C LEU A 144 6.16 8.33 14.06
N TRP A 145 5.47 8.33 12.91
CA TRP A 145 6.06 8.66 11.61
C TRP A 145 6.69 10.06 11.62
N ARG A 146 5.93 11.06 12.04
CA ARG A 146 6.43 12.44 12.15
C ARG A 146 7.59 12.58 13.16
N ALA A 147 7.48 11.92 14.30
CA ALA A 147 8.55 11.93 15.30
C ALA A 147 9.86 11.37 14.75
N LEU A 148 9.83 10.25 14.04
CA LEU A 148 11.00 9.67 13.37
C LEU A 148 11.57 10.56 12.28
N ASN A 149 10.73 11.21 11.49
CA ASN A 149 11.16 12.19 10.50
C ASN A 149 11.90 13.37 11.16
N MET A 150 11.37 13.92 12.25
CA MET A 150 12.02 15.00 12.99
C MET A 150 13.36 14.56 13.60
N VAL A 151 13.43 13.37 14.19
CA VAL A 151 14.67 12.82 14.79
C VAL A 151 15.78 12.69 13.75
N ARG A 152 15.44 12.32 12.51
CA ARG A 152 16.42 12.26 11.41
C ARG A 152 16.67 13.59 10.69
N GLY A 153 16.08 14.70 11.22
CA GLY A 153 16.23 16.04 10.65
C GLY A 153 15.45 16.28 9.34
N ALA A 154 14.52 15.37 8.99
CA ALA A 154 13.72 15.50 7.78
C ALA A 154 12.40 16.25 8.05
N TYR A 155 12.01 17.10 7.09
CA TYR A 155 10.71 17.80 7.09
C TYR A 155 10.42 18.60 8.38
N LEU A 156 11.47 19.20 8.99
CA LEU A 156 11.35 19.94 10.25
C LEU A 156 10.39 21.14 10.16
N ARG A 157 10.34 21.82 9.00
CA ARG A 157 9.41 22.95 8.76
C ARG A 157 7.95 22.54 8.78
N ASP A 158 7.67 21.30 8.40
CA ASP A 158 6.33 20.70 8.33
C ASP A 158 6.07 19.75 9.51
N LEU A 159 6.77 19.98 10.63
CA LEU A 159 6.66 19.17 11.86
C LEU A 159 6.76 17.66 11.58
N GLY A 160 7.69 17.28 10.71
CA GLY A 160 7.95 15.89 10.32
C GLY A 160 6.96 15.32 9.31
N ASN A 161 5.99 16.10 8.81
CA ASN A 161 5.08 15.60 7.78
C ASN A 161 5.81 15.37 6.46
N THR A 162 5.60 14.20 5.87
CA THR A 162 6.16 13.89 4.54
C THR A 162 5.37 14.65 3.46
N PRO A 163 6.04 15.28 2.49
CA PRO A 163 5.35 15.91 1.37
C PRO A 163 4.43 14.91 0.66
N GLY A 164 3.19 15.34 0.40
CA GLY A 164 2.18 14.49 -0.23
C GLY A 164 1.33 13.64 0.72
N HIS A 165 1.65 13.57 2.03
CA HIS A 165 0.75 12.98 3.01
C HIS A 165 -0.40 13.95 3.31
N LEU A 166 -1.56 13.68 2.73
CA LEU A 166 -2.80 14.42 2.94
C LEU A 166 -3.56 13.94 4.18
N ASN A 167 -3.46 12.64 4.46
CA ASN A 167 -4.18 11.98 5.53
C ASN A 167 -3.22 11.38 6.57
N HIS A 168 -3.69 11.30 7.83
CA HIS A 168 -2.87 10.87 8.95
C HIS A 168 -3.72 10.05 9.92
N TRP A 169 -3.26 8.86 10.29
CA TRP A 169 -3.98 8.00 11.22
C TRP A 169 -3.12 7.54 12.39
N SER A 170 -3.72 7.57 13.57
CA SER A 170 -3.30 6.70 14.67
C SER A 170 -3.70 5.25 14.37
N LYS A 171 -3.12 4.28 15.10
CA LYS A 171 -3.53 2.87 14.96
C LYS A 171 -5.04 2.67 15.10
N ARG A 172 -5.66 3.34 16.12
CA ARG A 172 -7.09 3.26 16.35
C ARG A 172 -7.90 3.90 15.23
N GLY A 173 -7.54 5.12 14.82
CA GLY A 173 -8.24 5.81 13.72
C GLY A 173 -8.18 5.04 12.40
N PHE A 174 -7.06 4.35 12.12
CA PHE A 174 -6.95 3.48 10.96
C PHE A 174 -7.84 2.24 11.09
N ALA A 175 -7.86 1.59 12.26
CA ALA A 175 -8.75 0.46 12.50
C ALA A 175 -10.23 0.86 12.38
N ASP A 176 -10.61 2.03 12.93
CA ASP A 176 -11.98 2.57 12.82
C ASP A 176 -12.35 2.89 11.35
N LEU A 177 -11.38 3.28 10.51
CA LEU A 177 -11.59 3.52 9.08
C LEU A 177 -11.84 2.20 8.34
N VAL A 178 -10.90 1.25 8.43
CA VAL A 178 -10.96 0.01 7.63
C VAL A 178 -12.05 -0.94 8.10
N GLY A 179 -12.39 -0.90 9.39
CA GLY A 179 -13.49 -1.69 9.98
C GLY A 179 -14.88 -1.34 9.46
N ARG A 180 -15.03 -0.26 8.68
CA ARG A 180 -16.29 0.07 7.98
C ARG A 180 -16.51 -0.78 6.74
N TYR A 181 -15.46 -1.44 6.24
CA TYR A 181 -15.48 -2.20 4.99
C TYR A 181 -15.43 -3.72 5.21
N GLY A 182 -15.35 -4.18 6.47
CA GLY A 182 -15.38 -5.59 6.82
C GLY A 182 -14.86 -5.87 8.22
N GLU A 183 -14.69 -7.16 8.51
CA GLU A 183 -14.15 -7.64 9.78
C GLU A 183 -12.62 -7.55 9.77
N ILE A 184 -12.02 -6.83 10.73
CA ILE A 184 -10.57 -6.85 10.90
C ILE A 184 -10.15 -8.19 11.50
N VAL A 185 -9.56 -9.05 10.67
CA VAL A 185 -9.06 -10.37 11.09
C VAL A 185 -7.71 -10.23 11.79
N GLU A 186 -6.86 -9.34 11.29
CA GLU A 186 -5.56 -9.09 11.89
C GLU A 186 -5.16 -7.60 11.76
N LEU A 187 -4.58 -7.04 12.83
CA LEU A 187 -4.09 -5.68 12.89
C LEU A 187 -2.70 -5.66 13.50
N CYS A 188 -1.67 -5.61 12.69
CA CYS A 188 -0.29 -5.52 13.11
C CYS A 188 0.26 -4.09 13.03
N SER A 189 1.38 -3.83 13.68
CA SER A 189 1.96 -2.48 13.72
C SER A 189 3.49 -2.54 13.70
N PRO A 190 4.09 -2.99 12.59
CA PRO A 190 5.54 -2.89 12.41
C PRO A 190 5.93 -1.40 12.39
N PRO A 191 6.78 -0.94 13.34
CA PRO A 191 7.14 0.48 13.36
C PRO A 191 7.86 0.90 12.06
N PRO A 192 7.51 2.04 11.45
CA PRO A 192 6.53 3.04 11.90
C PRO A 192 5.16 2.92 11.23
N TRP A 193 4.72 1.74 10.78
CA TRP A 193 3.47 1.52 10.05
C TRP A 193 2.38 0.86 10.89
N THR A 194 1.19 0.84 10.34
CA THR A 194 0.08 -0.01 10.76
C THR A 194 -0.48 -0.71 9.52
N MET A 195 -0.73 -2.01 9.63
CA MET A 195 -1.30 -2.85 8.59
C MET A 195 -2.55 -3.54 9.09
N ALA A 196 -3.51 -3.76 8.21
CA ALA A 196 -4.74 -4.49 8.51
C ALA A 196 -5.05 -5.51 7.41
N LEU A 197 -5.43 -6.71 7.82
CA LEU A 197 -6.11 -7.70 7.00
C LEU A 197 -7.59 -7.68 7.38
N VAL A 198 -8.43 -7.33 6.41
CA VAL A 198 -9.88 -7.16 6.59
C VAL A 198 -10.59 -8.18 5.69
N ARG A 199 -11.56 -8.89 6.25
CA ARG A 199 -12.48 -9.77 5.51
C ARG A 199 -13.70 -8.97 5.10
N VAL A 200 -13.91 -8.77 3.79
CA VAL A 200 -15.09 -8.13 3.21
C VAL A 200 -16.28 -9.09 3.11
#